data_4a6aa44fc90868fc01723cc3044d4c24
#
_entry.id   4a6aa44fc90868fc01723cc3044d4c24
#
_cell.length_a   1.000
_cell.length_b   1.000
_cell.length_c   1.000
_cell.angle_alpha   90.00
_cell.angle_beta   90.00
_cell.angle_gamma   90.00
#
_symmetry.space_group_name_H-M   'P 1'
#
loop_
_entity.id
_entity.type
_entity.pdbx_description
1 polymer ?
#
loop_
_entity_poly.entity_id
_entity_poly.type
_entity_poly.pdbx_seq_one_letter_code
_entity_poly.pdbx_strand_id
1 'polypeptide(L)'
;MGRYRYFLAIQTRLPEGYENDAEFRRNLETLERLGFDGVELNIQDPETVEPARLKAFLAEFGLVLSMFASGLTAKTFQLSLATTDDARHRDTIRRTQRFLEFAHEFGAGVIVGYLKGSPQDNGPAARERLAASVIELAPVADRLKIPLLIEAVNRYESPVGHSLADTWDIARRAGSPFVQILPDTFHMNIEEVNMEQAVSTHRACFTSFHLSDNTRHFPGLGAIDFARVIAILDRIG
;
A
#
# COMPACT_ATOMS: atom_id res chain seq x y z
N MET A 1 19.05 -19.35 13.89
CA MET A 1 18.15 -18.19 13.81
C MET A 1 16.91 -18.65 13.06
N GLY A 2 15.74 -18.63 13.71
CA GLY A 2 14.49 -19.00 13.06
C GLY A 2 14.19 -17.98 11.95
N ARG A 3 13.86 -18.48 10.76
CA ARG A 3 13.37 -17.64 9.66
C ARG A 3 12.08 -17.02 10.14
N TYR A 4 11.94 -15.70 10.02
CA TYR A 4 10.67 -15.04 10.34
C TYR A 4 9.55 -15.68 9.52
N ARG A 5 8.37 -15.75 10.14
CA ARG A 5 7.15 -16.28 9.52
C ARG A 5 6.62 -15.33 8.42
N TYR A 6 7.08 -14.10 8.43
CA TYR A 6 6.57 -13.03 7.58
C TYR A 6 7.47 -12.81 6.36
N PHE A 7 6.84 -12.44 5.25
CA PHE A 7 7.51 -11.88 4.10
C PHE A 7 7.90 -10.43 4.43
N LEU A 8 9.19 -10.10 4.33
CA LEU A 8 9.73 -8.80 4.67
C LEU A 8 10.04 -8.00 3.41
N ALA A 9 9.42 -6.84 3.27
CA ALA A 9 9.70 -5.88 2.21
C ALA A 9 9.91 -4.48 2.78
N ILE A 10 10.61 -3.63 2.03
CA ILE A 10 10.79 -2.22 2.38
C ILE A 10 10.23 -1.34 1.27
N GLN A 11 9.56 -0.25 1.66
CA GLN A 11 9.07 0.72 0.71
C GLN A 11 10.20 1.66 0.27
N THR A 12 10.39 1.80 -1.05
CA THR A 12 11.34 2.72 -1.65
C THR A 12 10.83 3.28 -2.97
N ARG A 13 11.49 4.32 -3.48
CA ARG A 13 11.20 4.87 -4.80
C ARG A 13 12.01 4.12 -5.86
N LEU A 14 11.38 3.82 -7.00
CA LEU A 14 12.10 3.38 -8.19
C LEU A 14 12.73 4.61 -8.87
N PRO A 15 14.07 4.73 -8.92
CA PRO A 15 14.72 5.84 -9.61
C PRO A 15 14.57 5.71 -11.12
N GLU A 16 14.61 6.83 -11.83
CA GLU A 16 14.74 6.82 -13.29
C GLU A 16 16.09 6.21 -13.66
N GLY A 17 16.10 5.32 -14.67
CA GLY A 17 17.31 4.59 -15.04
C GLY A 17 17.84 3.64 -13.95
N TYR A 18 16.97 3.10 -13.12
CA TYR A 18 17.24 2.28 -11.91
C TYR A 18 18.31 1.20 -12.09
N GLU A 19 18.43 0.61 -13.28
CA GLU A 19 19.41 -0.45 -13.56
C GLU A 19 20.85 0.05 -13.46
N ASN A 20 21.09 1.33 -13.73
CA ASN A 20 22.40 1.97 -13.69
C ASN A 20 22.58 2.89 -12.48
N ASP A 21 21.56 2.99 -11.60
CA ASP A 21 21.63 3.80 -10.38
C ASP A 21 22.46 3.05 -9.32
N ALA A 22 23.68 3.53 -9.11
CA ALA A 22 24.63 2.88 -8.20
C ALA A 22 24.20 2.93 -6.73
N GLU A 23 23.43 3.95 -6.32
CA GLU A 23 22.92 4.05 -4.96
C GLU A 23 21.78 3.05 -4.76
N PHE A 24 20.84 2.98 -5.70
CA PHE A 24 19.74 2.05 -5.65
C PHE A 24 20.23 0.60 -5.63
N ARG A 25 21.21 0.24 -6.49
CA ARG A 25 21.82 -1.09 -6.47
C ARG A 25 22.45 -1.42 -5.11
N ARG A 26 23.24 -0.51 -4.51
CA ARG A 26 23.80 -0.73 -3.16
C ARG A 26 22.74 -0.92 -2.10
N ASN A 27 21.61 -0.20 -2.21
CA ASN A 27 20.50 -0.36 -1.30
C ASN A 27 19.87 -1.76 -1.44
N LEU A 28 19.66 -2.25 -2.66
CA LEU A 28 19.13 -3.61 -2.90
C LEU A 28 20.10 -4.70 -2.40
N GLU A 29 21.40 -4.58 -2.65
CA GLU A 29 22.44 -5.47 -2.09
C GLU A 29 22.40 -5.49 -0.55
N THR A 30 22.12 -4.35 0.05
CA THR A 30 21.99 -4.25 1.52
C THR A 30 20.74 -4.97 2.02
N LEU A 31 19.61 -4.84 1.33
CA LEU A 31 18.37 -5.54 1.67
C LEU A 31 18.54 -7.06 1.55
N GLU A 32 19.13 -7.55 0.46
CA GLU A 32 19.48 -8.97 0.30
C GLU A 32 20.31 -9.49 1.48
N ARG A 33 21.41 -8.79 1.81
CA ARG A 33 22.28 -9.15 2.93
C ARG A 33 21.56 -9.14 4.28
N LEU A 34 20.60 -8.26 4.48
CA LEU A 34 19.77 -8.17 5.70
C LEU A 34 18.66 -9.23 5.73
N GLY A 35 18.44 -9.95 4.64
CA GLY A 35 17.44 -11.02 4.56
C GLY A 35 16.03 -10.54 4.28
N PHE A 36 15.88 -9.39 3.61
CA PHE A 36 14.59 -8.98 3.06
C PHE A 36 14.20 -9.87 1.88
N ASP A 37 12.90 -10.10 1.71
CA ASP A 37 12.35 -10.92 0.64
C ASP A 37 11.96 -10.09 -0.59
N GLY A 38 11.72 -8.78 -0.41
CA GLY A 38 11.28 -7.92 -1.50
C GLY A 38 11.33 -6.43 -1.21
N VAL A 39 10.83 -5.70 -2.20
CA VAL A 39 10.66 -4.25 -2.13
C VAL A 39 9.21 -3.87 -2.46
N GLU A 40 8.76 -2.80 -1.86
CA GLU A 40 7.55 -2.09 -2.22
C GLU A 40 7.96 -0.82 -2.95
N LEU A 41 7.53 -0.67 -4.21
CA LEU A 41 8.03 0.40 -5.05
C LEU A 41 7.01 1.52 -5.26
N ASN A 42 7.40 2.74 -4.89
CA ASN A 42 6.80 3.97 -5.38
C ASN A 42 7.35 4.26 -6.79
N ILE A 43 6.52 4.10 -7.81
CA ILE A 43 6.87 4.33 -9.21
C ILE A 43 6.20 5.62 -9.69
N GLN A 44 6.93 6.48 -10.38
CA GLN A 44 6.39 7.74 -10.86
C GLN A 44 5.36 7.54 -11.97
N ASP A 45 5.68 6.71 -12.95
CA ASP A 45 4.78 6.30 -14.02
C ASP A 45 5.01 4.82 -14.37
N PRO A 46 4.14 3.90 -13.92
CA PRO A 46 4.30 2.49 -14.21
C PRO A 46 4.13 2.14 -15.68
N GLU A 47 3.49 3.02 -16.50
CA GLU A 47 3.36 2.78 -17.94
C GLU A 47 4.70 2.93 -18.69
N THR A 48 5.72 3.54 -18.07
CA THR A 48 7.07 3.67 -18.61
C THR A 48 8.02 2.55 -18.19
N VAL A 49 7.57 1.66 -17.31
CA VAL A 49 8.37 0.56 -16.75
C VAL A 49 7.98 -0.74 -17.44
N GLU A 50 8.96 -1.39 -18.05
CA GLU A 50 8.76 -2.71 -18.65
C GLU A 50 8.81 -3.79 -17.55
N PRO A 51 7.70 -4.51 -17.25
CA PRO A 51 7.60 -5.39 -16.09
C PRO A 51 8.63 -6.52 -16.09
N ALA A 52 8.86 -7.18 -17.23
CA ALA A 52 9.80 -8.30 -17.32
C ALA A 52 11.22 -7.84 -17.00
N ARG A 53 11.60 -6.65 -17.44
CA ARG A 53 12.91 -6.05 -17.20
C ARG A 53 13.11 -5.70 -15.72
N LEU A 54 12.11 -5.08 -15.08
CA LEU A 54 12.16 -4.79 -13.65
C LEU A 54 12.21 -6.08 -12.81
N LYS A 55 11.44 -7.10 -13.20
CA LYS A 55 11.43 -8.40 -12.54
C LYS A 55 12.81 -9.09 -12.60
N ALA A 56 13.44 -9.09 -13.79
CA ALA A 56 14.77 -9.63 -13.97
C ALA A 56 15.81 -8.86 -13.13
N PHE A 57 15.73 -7.53 -13.11
CA PHE A 57 16.62 -6.68 -12.33
C PHE A 57 16.51 -6.96 -10.82
N LEU A 58 15.30 -7.03 -10.26
CA LEU A 58 15.13 -7.35 -8.83
C LEU A 58 15.63 -8.75 -8.49
N ALA A 59 15.47 -9.70 -9.41
CA ALA A 59 15.96 -11.08 -9.23
C ALA A 59 17.49 -11.18 -9.13
N GLU A 60 18.26 -10.21 -9.66
CA GLU A 60 19.73 -10.14 -9.45
C GLU A 60 20.10 -10.07 -7.97
N PHE A 61 19.21 -9.51 -7.13
CA PHE A 61 19.37 -9.33 -5.69
C PHE A 61 18.55 -10.31 -4.86
N GLY A 62 17.94 -11.34 -5.49
CA GLY A 62 17.06 -12.26 -4.79
C GLY A 62 15.78 -11.63 -4.25
N LEU A 63 15.42 -10.42 -4.72
CA LEU A 63 14.26 -9.66 -4.27
C LEU A 63 13.11 -9.74 -5.28
N VAL A 64 11.88 -9.57 -4.78
CA VAL A 64 10.69 -9.43 -5.63
C VAL A 64 9.98 -8.11 -5.36
N LEU A 65 9.14 -7.66 -6.31
CA LEU A 65 8.18 -6.59 -6.05
C LEU A 65 7.03 -7.18 -5.21
N SER A 66 6.89 -6.72 -3.97
CA SER A 66 5.82 -7.15 -3.07
C SER A 66 4.52 -6.39 -3.31
N MET A 67 4.64 -5.07 -3.45
CA MET A 67 3.53 -4.15 -3.64
C MET A 67 3.93 -3.00 -4.56
N PHE A 68 2.97 -2.51 -5.34
CA PHE A 68 3.05 -1.24 -6.03
C PHE A 68 2.42 -0.15 -5.17
N ALA A 69 3.23 0.77 -4.66
CA ALA A 69 2.77 1.92 -3.90
C ALA A 69 2.38 3.06 -4.86
N SER A 70 1.09 3.33 -4.98
CA SER A 70 0.56 4.27 -5.98
C SER A 70 0.72 5.75 -5.63
N GLY A 71 1.27 6.08 -4.44
CA GLY A 71 1.30 7.45 -3.92
C GLY A 71 2.05 8.44 -4.80
N LEU A 72 3.23 8.07 -5.33
CA LEU A 72 4.02 8.92 -6.22
C LEU A 72 3.31 9.15 -7.56
N THR A 73 2.76 8.10 -8.16
CA THR A 73 1.96 8.18 -9.39
C THR A 73 0.74 9.07 -9.20
N ALA A 74 0.02 8.90 -8.07
CA ALA A 74 -1.15 9.70 -7.75
C ALA A 74 -0.81 11.20 -7.65
N LYS A 75 0.31 11.55 -7.03
CA LYS A 75 0.80 12.95 -6.96
C LYS A 75 1.21 13.47 -8.32
N THR A 76 1.93 12.68 -9.12
CA THR A 76 2.42 13.08 -10.45
C THR A 76 1.27 13.41 -11.40
N PHE A 77 0.23 12.61 -11.41
CA PHE A 77 -0.92 12.75 -12.32
C PHE A 77 -2.16 13.35 -11.65
N GLN A 78 -2.05 13.83 -10.40
CA GLN A 78 -3.13 14.42 -9.62
C GLN A 78 -4.37 13.52 -9.52
N LEU A 79 -4.15 12.20 -9.37
CA LEU A 79 -5.22 11.21 -9.30
C LEU A 79 -5.92 11.23 -7.94
N SER A 80 -7.21 10.93 -7.94
CA SER A 80 -8.01 10.78 -6.72
C SER A 80 -9.25 9.92 -6.97
N LEU A 81 -9.40 8.85 -6.20
CA LEU A 81 -10.59 7.98 -6.23
C LEU A 81 -11.81 8.63 -5.54
N ALA A 82 -11.57 9.59 -4.65
CA ALA A 82 -12.65 10.31 -3.94
C ALA A 82 -13.11 11.59 -4.62
N THR A 83 -12.49 11.97 -5.76
CA THR A 83 -12.83 13.21 -6.43
C THR A 83 -14.27 13.24 -6.95
N THR A 84 -14.92 14.38 -6.81
CA THR A 84 -16.24 14.63 -7.40
C THR A 84 -16.17 15.17 -8.84
N ASP A 85 -15.00 15.47 -9.35
CA ASP A 85 -14.75 15.76 -10.75
C ASP A 85 -14.83 14.48 -11.58
N ASP A 86 -15.83 14.35 -12.42
CA ASP A 86 -16.10 13.13 -13.20
C ASP A 86 -15.01 12.84 -14.26
N ALA A 87 -14.36 13.86 -14.81
CA ALA A 87 -13.29 13.64 -15.79
C ALA A 87 -12.04 13.07 -15.10
N ARG A 88 -11.66 13.69 -13.99
CA ARG A 88 -10.54 13.23 -13.14
C ARG A 88 -10.83 11.85 -12.55
N HIS A 89 -12.06 11.59 -12.13
CA HIS A 89 -12.48 10.29 -11.62
C HIS A 89 -12.29 9.19 -12.68
N ARG A 90 -12.82 9.38 -13.89
CA ARG A 90 -12.66 8.39 -14.99
C ARG A 90 -11.21 8.12 -15.32
N ASP A 91 -10.35 9.15 -15.36
CA ASP A 91 -8.92 8.96 -15.59
C ASP A 91 -8.26 8.20 -14.44
N THR A 92 -8.63 8.51 -13.18
CA THR A 92 -8.13 7.81 -12.00
C THR A 92 -8.50 6.32 -12.03
N ILE A 93 -9.75 5.99 -12.32
CA ILE A 93 -10.21 4.60 -12.44
C ILE A 93 -9.43 3.87 -13.53
N ARG A 94 -9.35 4.44 -14.74
CA ARG A 94 -8.64 3.85 -15.87
C ARG A 94 -7.17 3.56 -15.53
N ARG A 95 -6.48 4.52 -14.89
CA ARG A 95 -5.08 4.33 -14.47
C ARG A 95 -4.95 3.31 -13.35
N THR A 96 -5.87 3.29 -12.39
CA THR A 96 -5.84 2.30 -11.30
C THR A 96 -6.04 0.87 -11.84
N GLN A 97 -6.85 0.68 -12.87
CA GLN A 97 -6.95 -0.61 -13.56
C GLN A 97 -5.61 -1.02 -14.19
N ARG A 98 -4.88 -0.06 -14.80
CA ARG A 98 -3.52 -0.30 -15.31
C ARG A 98 -2.52 -0.63 -14.20
N PHE A 99 -2.68 -0.02 -13.01
CA PHE A 99 -1.83 -0.36 -11.86
C PHE A 99 -2.04 -1.80 -11.40
N LEU A 100 -3.29 -2.28 -11.41
CA LEU A 100 -3.60 -3.67 -11.11
C LEU A 100 -3.02 -4.62 -12.18
N GLU A 101 -3.11 -4.27 -13.46
CA GLU A 101 -2.51 -5.04 -14.56
C GLU A 101 -0.98 -5.09 -14.43
N PHE A 102 -0.34 -3.95 -14.15
CA PHE A 102 1.10 -3.89 -13.90
C PHE A 102 1.52 -4.75 -12.70
N ALA A 103 0.83 -4.62 -11.58
CA ALA A 103 1.13 -5.39 -10.36
C ALA A 103 0.93 -6.89 -10.56
N HIS A 104 -0.04 -7.28 -11.39
CA HIS A 104 -0.31 -8.69 -11.75
C HIS A 104 0.90 -9.39 -12.38
N GLU A 105 1.68 -8.69 -13.20
CA GLU A 105 2.91 -9.24 -13.81
C GLU A 105 3.94 -9.72 -12.77
N PHE A 106 3.87 -9.18 -11.55
CA PHE A 106 4.75 -9.54 -10.43
C PHE A 106 4.06 -10.45 -9.41
N GLY A 107 2.75 -10.63 -9.49
CA GLY A 107 1.96 -11.21 -8.41
C GLY A 107 1.87 -10.29 -7.18
N ALA A 108 2.10 -8.99 -7.37
CA ALA A 108 2.12 -7.97 -6.32
C ALA A 108 0.74 -7.34 -6.12
N GLY A 109 0.50 -6.74 -4.94
CA GLY A 109 -0.69 -5.93 -4.69
C GLY A 109 -0.51 -4.46 -5.08
N VAL A 110 -1.62 -3.71 -5.04
CA VAL A 110 -1.64 -2.25 -5.26
C VAL A 110 -2.08 -1.54 -3.99
N ILE A 111 -1.26 -0.62 -3.49
CA ILE A 111 -1.58 0.20 -2.32
C ILE A 111 -2.28 1.49 -2.74
N VAL A 112 -3.43 1.73 -2.13
CA VAL A 112 -4.27 2.93 -2.28
C VAL A 112 -4.16 3.75 -0.99
N GLY A 113 -3.06 4.49 -0.87
CA GLY A 113 -2.85 5.47 0.19
C GLY A 113 -3.26 6.88 -0.28
N TYR A 114 -2.34 7.67 -0.80
CA TYR A 114 -2.62 9.00 -1.37
C TYR A 114 -3.62 8.98 -2.54
N LEU A 115 -3.72 7.88 -3.26
CA LEU A 115 -4.68 7.71 -4.35
C LEU A 115 -6.13 7.76 -3.85
N LYS A 116 -6.41 7.55 -2.56
CA LYS A 116 -7.75 7.65 -1.98
C LYS A 116 -8.40 9.00 -2.24
N GLY A 117 -7.64 10.08 -2.02
CA GLY A 117 -8.15 11.43 -2.17
C GLY A 117 -7.08 12.49 -1.94
N SER A 118 -7.31 13.64 -2.52
CA SER A 118 -6.53 14.87 -2.29
C SER A 118 -7.19 15.72 -1.20
N PRO A 119 -6.50 16.72 -0.63
CA PRO A 119 -7.08 17.60 0.40
C PRO A 119 -8.37 18.34 -0.03
N GLN A 120 -8.60 18.47 -1.33
CA GLN A 120 -9.83 19.07 -1.88
C GLN A 120 -11.01 18.10 -1.84
N ASP A 121 -10.75 16.80 -1.81
CA ASP A 121 -11.76 15.74 -1.84
C ASP A 121 -12.17 15.40 -0.40
N ASN A 122 -13.04 16.16 0.23
CA ASN A 122 -13.41 15.99 1.62
C ASN A 122 -14.92 15.84 1.84
N GLY A 123 -15.29 15.45 3.06
CA GLY A 123 -16.67 15.32 3.49
C GLY A 123 -17.38 14.04 3.01
N PRO A 124 -18.70 13.92 3.28
CA PRO A 124 -19.47 12.71 3.00
C PRO A 124 -19.49 12.31 1.52
N ALA A 125 -19.51 13.28 0.60
CA ALA A 125 -19.51 13.00 -0.84
C ALA A 125 -18.21 12.32 -1.30
N ALA A 126 -17.06 12.74 -0.77
CA ALA A 126 -15.76 12.11 -1.07
C ALA A 126 -15.70 10.67 -0.56
N ARG A 127 -16.25 10.41 0.63
CA ARG A 127 -16.34 9.05 1.19
C ARG A 127 -17.18 8.12 0.31
N GLU A 128 -18.36 8.58 -0.10
CA GLU A 128 -19.25 7.81 -0.99
C GLU A 128 -18.61 7.59 -2.38
N ARG A 129 -17.92 8.59 -2.90
CA ARG A 129 -17.21 8.46 -4.17
C ARG A 129 -16.07 7.45 -4.08
N LEU A 130 -15.28 7.48 -3.00
CA LEU A 130 -14.22 6.48 -2.79
C LEU A 130 -14.81 5.07 -2.74
N ALA A 131 -15.90 4.87 -2.00
CA ALA A 131 -16.54 3.56 -1.92
C ALA A 131 -17.06 3.09 -3.29
N ALA A 132 -17.68 3.98 -4.09
CA ALA A 132 -18.10 3.67 -5.44
C ALA A 132 -16.92 3.30 -6.35
N SER A 133 -15.80 4.01 -6.24
CA SER A 133 -14.56 3.72 -6.98
C SER A 133 -13.98 2.34 -6.62
N VAL A 134 -13.99 1.99 -5.35
CA VAL A 134 -13.50 0.68 -4.88
C VAL A 134 -14.40 -0.45 -5.41
N ILE A 135 -15.72 -0.25 -5.41
CA ILE A 135 -16.69 -1.19 -6.00
C ILE A 135 -16.43 -1.37 -7.51
N GLU A 136 -16.16 -0.28 -8.23
CA GLU A 136 -15.88 -0.31 -9.67
C GLU A 136 -14.56 -1.04 -10.01
N LEU A 137 -13.55 -0.93 -9.14
CA LEU A 137 -12.24 -1.58 -9.32
C LEU A 137 -12.22 -3.05 -8.92
N ALA A 138 -13.08 -3.47 -7.99
CA ALA A 138 -13.11 -4.81 -7.44
C ALA A 138 -13.17 -5.93 -8.49
N PRO A 139 -13.99 -5.86 -9.56
CA PRO A 139 -14.02 -6.90 -10.60
C PRO A 139 -12.68 -7.09 -11.32
N VAL A 140 -11.86 -6.06 -11.43
CA VAL A 140 -10.52 -6.16 -12.03
C VAL A 140 -9.56 -6.85 -11.05
N ALA A 141 -9.59 -6.46 -9.77
CA ALA A 141 -8.82 -7.12 -8.71
C ALA A 141 -9.17 -8.62 -8.61
N ASP A 142 -10.47 -8.96 -8.65
CA ASP A 142 -10.95 -10.34 -8.62
C ASP A 142 -10.47 -11.15 -9.83
N ARG A 143 -10.59 -10.61 -11.03
CA ARG A 143 -10.16 -11.25 -12.27
C ARG A 143 -8.67 -11.52 -12.29
N LEU A 144 -7.87 -10.57 -11.84
CA LEU A 144 -6.41 -10.66 -11.80
C LEU A 144 -5.90 -11.40 -10.55
N LYS A 145 -6.75 -11.57 -9.53
CA LYS A 145 -6.41 -12.13 -8.21
C LYS A 145 -5.29 -11.33 -7.52
N ILE A 146 -5.35 -10.01 -7.63
CA ILE A 146 -4.37 -9.08 -7.09
C ILE A 146 -5.01 -8.24 -5.97
N PRO A 147 -4.38 -8.17 -4.79
CA PRO A 147 -4.89 -7.34 -3.69
C PRO A 147 -4.90 -5.86 -4.05
N LEU A 148 -6.06 -5.22 -3.85
CA LEU A 148 -6.23 -3.77 -3.82
C LEU A 148 -6.34 -3.36 -2.36
N LEU A 149 -5.28 -2.76 -1.83
CA LEU A 149 -5.11 -2.48 -0.41
C LEU A 149 -5.45 -1.02 -0.12
N ILE A 150 -6.56 -0.80 0.56
CA ILE A 150 -6.97 0.55 0.97
C ILE A 150 -6.27 0.87 2.29
N GLU A 151 -5.27 1.74 2.24
CA GLU A 151 -4.49 2.10 3.41
C GLU A 151 -5.28 3.00 4.37
N ALA A 152 -5.28 2.67 5.66
CA ALA A 152 -5.77 3.54 6.71
C ALA A 152 -4.74 4.65 6.97
N VAL A 153 -4.99 5.86 6.45
CA VAL A 153 -4.09 7.00 6.51
C VAL A 153 -4.68 8.08 7.42
N ASN A 154 -3.88 8.60 8.35
CA ASN A 154 -4.34 9.55 9.37
C ASN A 154 -4.99 10.81 8.80
N ARG A 155 -5.77 11.50 9.64
CA ARG A 155 -6.58 12.69 9.31
C ARG A 155 -5.79 13.90 8.82
N TYR A 156 -4.48 13.94 9.04
CA TYR A 156 -3.62 15.04 8.59
C TYR A 156 -3.13 14.83 7.16
N GLU A 157 -3.12 13.57 6.67
CA GLU A 157 -2.58 13.21 5.37
C GLU A 157 -3.63 12.75 4.35
N SER A 158 -4.82 12.33 4.81
CA SER A 158 -5.91 11.88 3.93
C SER A 158 -7.24 12.51 4.34
N PRO A 159 -8.12 12.84 3.39
CA PRO A 159 -9.45 13.36 3.70
C PRO A 159 -10.47 12.28 4.10
N VAL A 160 -10.17 11.00 3.87
CA VAL A 160 -11.10 9.87 4.07
C VAL A 160 -10.36 8.59 4.46
N GLY A 161 -11.03 7.70 5.20
CA GLY A 161 -10.50 6.37 5.55
C GLY A 161 -9.33 6.46 6.54
N HIS A 162 -9.58 6.94 7.76
CA HIS A 162 -8.54 7.26 8.72
C HIS A 162 -8.20 6.09 9.66
N SER A 163 -9.21 5.54 10.36
CA SER A 163 -9.03 4.35 11.20
C SER A 163 -9.23 3.06 10.42
N LEU A 164 -8.81 1.91 10.99
CA LEU A 164 -9.08 0.60 10.38
C LEU A 164 -10.58 0.37 10.21
N ALA A 165 -11.39 0.74 11.20
CA ALA A 165 -12.84 0.59 11.15
C ALA A 165 -13.46 1.43 10.03
N ASP A 166 -13.05 2.70 9.91
CA ASP A 166 -13.53 3.61 8.87
C ASP A 166 -13.13 3.14 7.47
N THR A 167 -11.88 2.70 7.32
CA THR A 167 -11.35 2.19 6.05
C THR A 167 -12.01 0.87 5.65
N TRP A 168 -12.24 -0.02 6.62
CA TRP A 168 -12.93 -1.29 6.37
C TRP A 168 -14.40 -1.07 5.98
N ASP A 169 -15.07 -0.10 6.59
CA ASP A 169 -16.45 0.23 6.20
C ASP A 169 -16.57 0.67 4.72
N ILE A 170 -15.54 1.28 4.18
CA ILE A 170 -15.45 1.61 2.75
C ILE A 170 -15.13 0.34 1.94
N ALA A 171 -14.06 -0.36 2.27
CA ALA A 171 -13.51 -1.48 1.50
C ALA A 171 -14.50 -2.67 1.39
N ARG A 172 -15.16 -3.05 2.51
CA ARG A 172 -16.09 -4.18 2.56
C ARG A 172 -17.30 -4.04 1.62
N ARG A 173 -17.63 -2.81 1.20
CA ARG A 173 -18.75 -2.54 0.28
C ARG A 173 -18.50 -3.10 -1.13
N ALA A 174 -17.25 -3.37 -1.47
CA ALA A 174 -16.88 -4.02 -2.73
C ALA A 174 -17.26 -5.51 -2.78
N GLY A 175 -17.44 -6.17 -1.64
CA GLY A 175 -17.81 -7.59 -1.58
C GLY A 175 -16.74 -8.54 -2.16
N SER A 176 -15.50 -8.09 -2.31
CA SER A 176 -14.40 -8.82 -2.92
C SER A 176 -13.35 -9.22 -1.87
N PRO A 177 -12.85 -10.47 -1.88
CA PRO A 177 -11.77 -10.89 -1.01
C PRO A 177 -10.41 -10.25 -1.40
N PHE A 178 -10.29 -9.69 -2.60
CA PHE A 178 -9.10 -8.99 -3.07
C PHE A 178 -9.11 -7.50 -2.73
N VAL A 179 -10.21 -6.95 -2.22
CA VAL A 179 -10.25 -5.61 -1.66
C VAL A 179 -10.06 -5.70 -0.16
N GLN A 180 -8.92 -5.25 0.32
CA GLN A 180 -8.49 -5.36 1.71
C GLN A 180 -8.10 -3.99 2.26
N ILE A 181 -7.90 -3.89 3.56
CA ILE A 181 -7.29 -2.71 4.18
C ILE A 181 -5.79 -2.94 4.37
N LEU A 182 -5.05 -1.83 4.51
CA LEU A 182 -3.64 -1.86 4.89
C LEU A 182 -3.47 -1.05 6.19
N PRO A 183 -3.23 -1.72 7.33
CA PRO A 183 -2.82 -1.06 8.55
C PRO A 183 -1.40 -0.51 8.45
N ASP A 184 -1.15 0.66 9.06
CA ASP A 184 0.17 1.25 9.22
C ASP A 184 0.31 1.78 10.66
N THR A 185 1.34 1.35 11.39
CA THR A 185 1.53 1.69 12.79
C THR A 185 1.66 3.18 13.05
N PHE A 186 2.26 3.95 12.13
CA PHE A 186 2.35 5.40 12.26
C PHE A 186 0.96 6.05 12.21
N HIS A 187 0.15 5.66 11.24
CA HIS A 187 -1.21 6.19 11.08
C HIS A 187 -2.11 5.75 12.25
N MET A 188 -2.01 4.48 12.62
CA MET A 188 -2.76 3.92 13.75
C MET A 188 -2.40 4.57 15.08
N ASN A 189 -1.15 4.98 15.30
CA ASN A 189 -0.73 5.70 16.50
C ASN A 189 -1.45 7.05 16.66
N ILE A 190 -1.96 7.62 15.56
CA ILE A 190 -2.72 8.88 15.56
C ILE A 190 -4.23 8.61 15.68
N GLU A 191 -4.73 7.58 15.02
CA GLU A 191 -6.18 7.37 14.83
C GLU A 191 -6.80 6.35 15.78
N GLU A 192 -6.03 5.36 16.24
CA GLU A 192 -6.57 4.26 17.04
C GLU A 192 -6.41 4.52 18.54
N VAL A 193 -7.50 4.45 19.27
CA VAL A 193 -7.47 4.52 20.75
C VAL A 193 -6.73 3.31 21.35
N ASN A 194 -6.88 2.15 20.69
CA ASN A 194 -6.22 0.90 21.09
C ASN A 194 -5.82 0.12 19.83
N MET A 195 -4.55 0.20 19.47
CA MET A 195 -3.99 -0.46 18.28
C MET A 195 -4.18 -1.98 18.31
N GLU A 196 -3.95 -2.62 19.45
CA GLU A 196 -4.12 -4.07 19.60
C GLU A 196 -5.57 -4.51 19.34
N GLN A 197 -6.53 -3.79 19.89
CA GLN A 197 -7.95 -4.08 19.68
C GLN A 197 -8.33 -3.86 18.21
N ALA A 198 -7.86 -2.77 17.59
CA ALA A 198 -8.14 -2.46 16.20
C ALA A 198 -7.60 -3.55 15.25
N VAL A 199 -6.34 -3.96 15.41
CA VAL A 199 -5.72 -5.06 14.65
C VAL A 199 -6.46 -6.36 14.84
N SER A 200 -6.74 -6.75 16.09
CA SER A 200 -7.41 -8.01 16.41
C SER A 200 -8.84 -8.07 15.84
N THR A 201 -9.57 -6.96 15.89
CA THR A 201 -10.93 -6.85 15.35
C THR A 201 -10.95 -7.02 13.82
N HIS A 202 -9.95 -6.49 13.13
CA HIS A 202 -9.88 -6.47 11.66
C HIS A 202 -8.94 -7.52 11.06
N ARG A 203 -8.51 -8.53 11.84
CA ARG A 203 -7.51 -9.54 11.42
C ARG A 203 -7.82 -10.23 10.10
N ALA A 204 -9.09 -10.41 9.75
CA ALA A 204 -9.52 -11.06 8.50
C ALA A 204 -9.60 -10.08 7.31
N CYS A 205 -9.27 -8.80 7.50
CA CYS A 205 -9.46 -7.74 6.52
C CYS A 205 -8.16 -7.31 5.85
N PHE A 206 -7.03 -7.87 6.24
CA PHE A 206 -5.71 -7.52 5.70
C PHE A 206 -4.78 -8.75 5.66
N THR A 207 -3.84 -8.72 4.74
CA THR A 207 -2.74 -9.69 4.60
C THR A 207 -1.37 -9.01 4.61
N SER A 208 -1.34 -7.69 4.61
CA SER A 208 -0.14 -6.86 4.65
C SER A 208 -0.24 -5.82 5.75
N PHE A 209 0.90 -5.40 6.28
CA PHE A 209 0.97 -4.50 7.42
C PHE A 209 2.22 -3.60 7.31
N HIS A 210 2.06 -2.28 7.42
CA HIS A 210 3.17 -1.35 7.44
C HIS A 210 3.68 -1.11 8.86
N LEU A 211 4.99 -1.21 9.03
CA LEU A 211 5.70 -0.93 10.29
C LEU A 211 6.53 0.34 10.13
N SER A 212 6.01 1.45 10.64
CA SER A 212 6.68 2.75 10.69
C SER A 212 6.55 3.32 12.10
N ASP A 213 7.62 3.89 12.64
CA ASP A 213 7.56 4.46 13.98
C ASP A 213 6.71 5.76 14.04
N ASN A 214 6.32 6.20 15.22
CA ASN A 214 5.55 7.44 15.39
C ASN A 214 6.31 8.70 14.93
N THR A 215 7.61 8.60 14.75
CA THR A 215 8.48 9.63 14.18
C THR A 215 8.60 9.56 12.65
N ARG A 216 7.88 8.63 12.00
CA ARG A 216 7.96 8.31 10.56
C ARG A 216 9.33 7.76 10.14
N HIS A 217 10.14 7.31 11.08
CA HIS A 217 11.40 6.60 10.86
C HIS A 217 11.21 5.08 10.95
N PHE A 218 12.30 4.34 10.77
CA PHE A 218 12.32 2.90 10.95
C PHE A 218 11.89 2.48 12.36
N PRO A 219 11.27 1.29 12.50
CA PRO A 219 10.92 0.71 13.79
C PRO A 219 12.06 0.75 14.81
N GLY A 220 11.76 1.25 16.01
CA GLY A 220 12.73 1.37 17.13
C GLY A 220 13.43 2.73 17.20
N LEU A 221 13.13 3.68 16.30
CA LEU A 221 13.64 5.06 16.36
C LEU A 221 12.61 6.05 16.93
N GLY A 222 11.55 5.56 17.53
CA GLY A 222 10.49 6.34 18.16
C GLY A 222 9.93 5.65 19.40
N ALA A 223 8.63 5.79 19.64
CA ALA A 223 7.97 5.35 20.87
C ALA A 223 7.03 4.14 20.70
N ILE A 224 6.86 3.61 19.48
CA ILE A 224 5.99 2.45 19.27
C ILE A 224 6.69 1.18 19.76
N ASP A 225 6.00 0.39 20.60
CA ASP A 225 6.48 -0.92 21.05
C ASP A 225 6.27 -1.97 19.95
N PHE A 226 7.25 -2.10 19.05
CA PHE A 226 7.21 -3.07 17.96
C PHE A 226 7.29 -4.52 18.43
N ALA A 227 7.89 -4.82 19.57
CA ALA A 227 7.84 -6.16 20.15
C ALA A 227 6.40 -6.56 20.45
N ARG A 228 5.61 -5.63 21.00
CA ARG A 228 4.18 -5.82 21.24
C ARG A 228 3.39 -5.93 19.93
N VAL A 229 3.68 -5.09 18.92
CA VAL A 229 3.03 -5.17 17.60
C VAL A 229 3.26 -6.53 16.96
N ILE A 230 4.49 -7.02 16.92
CA ILE A 230 4.81 -8.34 16.38
C ILE A 230 4.12 -9.46 17.16
N ALA A 231 4.10 -9.38 18.50
CA ALA A 231 3.39 -10.37 19.32
C ALA A 231 1.87 -10.39 19.04
N ILE A 232 1.27 -9.25 18.70
CA ILE A 232 -0.14 -9.17 18.27
C ILE A 232 -0.30 -9.88 16.93
N LEU A 233 0.55 -9.59 15.95
CA LEU A 233 0.51 -10.20 14.62
C LEU A 233 0.71 -11.72 14.70
N ASP A 234 1.66 -12.19 15.51
CA ASP A 234 1.89 -13.63 15.74
C ASP A 234 0.67 -14.35 16.34
N ARG A 235 -0.07 -13.67 17.20
CA ARG A 235 -1.26 -14.23 17.88
C ARG A 235 -2.47 -14.31 16.96
N ILE A 236 -2.64 -13.37 16.04
CA ILE A 236 -3.79 -13.34 15.12
C ILE A 236 -3.58 -14.23 13.88
N GLY A 237 -2.37 -14.66 13.58
CA GLY A 237 -2.01 -15.59 12.52
C GLY A 237 -1.62 -14.95 11.24
#